data_da4dd5a2b865e516496c59766faf3c61
#
_entry.id   da4dd5a2b865e516496c59766faf3c61
#
_cell.length_a   1.000
_cell.length_b   1.000
_cell.length_c   1.000
_cell.angle_alpha   90.00
_cell.angle_beta   90.00
_cell.angle_gamma   90.00
#
_symmetry.space_group_name_H-M   'P 1'
#
loop_
_entity.id
_entity.type
_entity.pdbx_description
1 polymer ?
#
loop_
_entity_poly.entity_id
_entity_poly.type
_entity_poly.pdbx_seq_one_letter_code
_entity_poly.pdbx_strand_id
1 'polypeptide(L)'
;MYFGAGLFLGWALGANDSANIFGTAVTSGMVKYTTAVILAALFIITGAILQGGEGMETISGLTPPSLNTALLITLAAALTVTVMTVWKLPVSTSQAVVGAIVGTGLMQGSLHTAALTRVFICWVTTPLGAFLVSIISYIVLRKVFQLLRPSMISEDFIYRAGLLAAGCYGAYALGANNVANVTGVFTGQESGMLALGPALLLGG
;
A
#
# COMPACT_ATOMS: atom_id res chain seq x y z
N MET A 1 5.57 -6.42 -22.42
CA MET A 1 6.12 -5.12 -22.00
C MET A 1 5.29 -4.51 -20.86
N TYR A 2 3.98 -4.44 -20.97
CA TYR A 2 3.08 -3.90 -19.94
C TYR A 2 3.14 -4.67 -18.62
N PHE A 3 3.12 -5.99 -18.65
CA PHE A 3 3.30 -6.85 -17.47
C PHE A 3 4.62 -6.59 -16.76
N GLY A 4 5.71 -6.36 -17.51
CA GLY A 4 7.00 -6.08 -16.91
C GLY A 4 7.01 -4.78 -16.09
N ALA A 5 6.29 -3.76 -16.54
CA ALA A 5 6.14 -2.50 -15.80
C ALA A 5 5.33 -2.70 -14.50
N GLY A 6 4.22 -3.45 -14.58
CA GLY A 6 3.43 -3.79 -13.40
C GLY A 6 4.21 -4.61 -12.38
N LEU A 7 4.95 -5.65 -12.82
CA LEU A 7 5.83 -6.43 -11.97
C LEU A 7 6.92 -5.57 -11.32
N PHE A 8 7.50 -4.64 -12.07
CA PHE A 8 8.51 -3.72 -11.54
C PHE A 8 7.93 -2.79 -10.48
N LEU A 9 6.74 -2.23 -10.71
CA LEU A 9 6.07 -1.41 -9.70
C LEU A 9 5.67 -2.22 -8.47
N GLY A 10 5.15 -3.44 -8.65
CA GLY A 10 4.82 -4.35 -7.54
C GLY A 10 6.04 -4.70 -6.69
N TRP A 11 7.18 -4.99 -7.35
CA TRP A 11 8.45 -5.22 -6.64
C TRP A 11 8.93 -3.99 -5.89
N ALA A 12 8.90 -2.80 -6.50
CA ALA A 12 9.31 -1.55 -5.87
C ALA A 12 8.43 -1.21 -4.67
N LEU A 13 7.11 -1.41 -4.80
CA LEU A 13 6.12 -1.27 -3.74
C LEU A 13 6.41 -2.23 -2.57
N GLY A 14 6.58 -3.52 -2.87
CA GLY A 14 6.87 -4.52 -1.85
C GLY A 14 8.16 -4.20 -1.08
N ALA A 15 9.21 -3.74 -1.77
CA ALA A 15 10.47 -3.36 -1.16
C ALA A 15 10.37 -2.11 -0.27
N ASN A 16 9.48 -1.16 -0.58
CA ASN A 16 9.29 0.06 0.19
C ASN A 16 8.27 -0.12 1.33
N ASP A 17 7.08 -0.62 1.01
CA ASP A 17 5.94 -0.55 1.91
C ASP A 17 5.91 -1.68 2.95
N SER A 18 6.40 -2.89 2.62
CA SER A 18 6.42 -4.01 3.58
C SER A 18 7.34 -3.76 4.78
N ALA A 19 8.40 -2.97 4.60
CA ALA A 19 9.28 -2.55 5.68
C ALA A 19 8.56 -1.67 6.72
N ASN A 20 7.56 -0.91 6.30
CA ASN A 20 6.78 -0.05 7.19
C ASN A 20 5.81 -0.85 8.07
N ILE A 21 5.37 -2.04 7.63
CA ILE A 21 4.40 -2.87 8.34
C ILE A 21 5.05 -3.63 9.50
N PHE A 22 6.09 -4.41 9.20
CA PHE A 22 6.74 -5.28 10.19
C PHE A 22 8.07 -4.72 10.70
N GLY A 23 8.54 -3.58 10.18
CA GLY A 23 9.86 -3.04 10.51
C GLY A 23 10.08 -2.86 12.00
N THR A 24 9.13 -2.27 12.70
CA THR A 24 9.20 -2.08 14.17
C THR A 24 9.26 -3.42 14.91
N ALA A 25 8.46 -4.40 14.51
CA ALA A 25 8.42 -5.72 15.14
C ALA A 25 9.72 -6.52 14.93
N VAL A 26 10.35 -6.37 13.76
CA VAL A 26 11.62 -7.03 13.42
C VAL A 26 12.79 -6.31 14.08
N THR A 27 12.84 -4.98 14.04
CA THR A 27 13.95 -4.20 14.63
C THR A 27 13.97 -4.26 16.16
N SER A 28 12.80 -4.42 16.80
CA SER A 28 12.72 -4.67 18.24
C SER A 28 13.12 -6.10 18.64
N GLY A 29 13.38 -6.99 17.67
CA GLY A 29 13.70 -8.39 17.92
C GLY A 29 12.51 -9.25 18.37
N MET A 30 11.29 -8.69 18.42
CA MET A 30 10.09 -9.42 18.85
C MET A 30 9.58 -10.41 17.81
N VAL A 31 9.78 -10.13 16.52
CA VAL A 31 9.39 -11.01 15.41
C VAL A 31 10.60 -11.30 14.54
N LYS A 32 10.79 -12.58 14.18
CA LYS A 32 11.87 -12.97 13.25
C LYS A 32 11.57 -12.44 11.85
N TYR A 33 12.59 -11.97 11.15
CA TYR A 33 12.48 -11.46 9.77
C TYR A 33 11.75 -12.43 8.83
N THR A 34 12.12 -13.71 8.85
CA THR A 34 11.49 -14.74 8.00
C THR A 34 9.99 -14.88 8.28
N THR A 35 9.59 -14.87 9.55
CA THR A 35 8.17 -14.91 9.94
C THR A 35 7.41 -13.68 9.44
N ALA A 36 8.02 -12.50 9.59
CA ALA A 36 7.44 -11.25 9.12
C ALA A 36 7.21 -11.26 7.59
N VAL A 37 8.21 -11.71 6.82
CA VAL A 37 8.11 -11.79 5.35
C VAL A 37 7.03 -12.77 4.91
N ILE A 38 6.97 -13.97 5.51
CA ILE A 38 5.96 -14.98 5.16
C ILE A 38 4.55 -14.45 5.47
N LEU A 39 4.35 -13.88 6.66
CA LEU A 39 3.05 -13.32 7.04
C LEU A 39 2.69 -12.13 6.17
N ALA A 40 3.63 -11.22 5.87
CA ALA A 40 3.39 -10.11 4.96
C ALA A 40 2.91 -10.61 3.60
N ALA A 41 3.61 -11.56 2.98
CA ALA A 41 3.24 -12.10 1.68
C ALA A 41 1.83 -12.73 1.70
N LEU A 42 1.53 -13.57 2.70
CA LEU A 42 0.23 -14.23 2.81
C LEU A 42 -0.92 -13.23 2.97
N PHE A 43 -0.76 -12.24 3.85
CA PHE A 43 -1.82 -11.27 4.13
C PHE A 43 -1.95 -10.21 3.03
N ILE A 44 -0.87 -9.81 2.35
CA ILE A 44 -0.92 -8.94 1.17
C ILE A 44 -1.71 -9.63 0.05
N ILE A 45 -1.40 -10.89 -0.27
CA ILE A 45 -2.14 -11.66 -1.29
C ILE A 45 -3.61 -11.79 -0.91
N THR A 46 -3.91 -12.11 0.34
CA THR A 46 -5.29 -12.23 0.83
C THR A 46 -6.06 -10.91 0.69
N GLY A 47 -5.45 -9.79 1.09
CA GLY A 47 -6.05 -8.47 0.96
C GLY A 47 -6.28 -8.06 -0.50
N ALA A 48 -5.31 -8.33 -1.37
CA ALA A 48 -5.40 -8.08 -2.80
C ALA A 48 -6.56 -8.85 -3.45
N ILE A 49 -6.72 -10.14 -3.09
CA ILE A 49 -7.80 -10.99 -3.64
C ILE A 49 -9.17 -10.55 -3.14
N LEU A 50 -9.31 -10.25 -1.85
CA LEU A 50 -10.61 -10.02 -1.24
C LEU A 50 -11.14 -8.59 -1.45
N GLN A 51 -10.27 -7.58 -1.43
CA GLN A 51 -10.68 -6.16 -1.46
C GLN A 51 -9.93 -5.29 -2.48
N GLY A 52 -9.04 -5.84 -3.28
CA GLY A 52 -8.23 -5.06 -4.23
C GLY A 52 -9.05 -4.36 -5.33
N GLY A 53 -10.27 -4.81 -5.62
CA GLY A 53 -11.13 -4.27 -6.68
C GLY A 53 -11.61 -2.84 -6.46
N GLU A 54 -11.92 -2.45 -5.22
CA GLU A 54 -12.51 -1.13 -4.92
C GLU A 54 -11.57 0.04 -5.26
N GLY A 55 -10.26 -0.12 -5.02
CA GLY A 55 -9.26 0.90 -5.36
C GLY A 55 -9.01 1.05 -6.86
N MET A 56 -9.23 -0.02 -7.65
CA MET A 56 -9.01 -0.02 -9.10
C MET A 56 -9.93 0.96 -9.82
N GLU A 57 -11.19 1.07 -9.41
CA GLU A 57 -12.14 2.02 -9.99
C GLU A 57 -11.69 3.47 -9.79
N THR A 58 -11.12 3.79 -8.64
CA THR A 58 -10.60 5.12 -8.36
C THR A 58 -9.41 5.47 -9.26
N ILE A 59 -8.45 4.57 -9.40
CA ILE A 59 -7.25 4.79 -10.23
C ILE A 59 -7.60 4.79 -11.72
N SER A 60 -8.45 3.86 -12.17
CA SER A 60 -8.89 3.81 -13.57
C SER A 60 -9.66 5.07 -13.99
N GLY A 61 -10.47 5.65 -13.08
CA GLY A 61 -11.17 6.91 -13.30
C GLY A 61 -10.24 8.14 -13.42
N LEU A 62 -9.00 8.04 -12.96
CA LEU A 62 -7.98 9.09 -13.09
C LEU A 62 -7.12 8.95 -14.34
N THR A 63 -7.06 7.75 -14.93
CA THR A 63 -6.08 7.39 -15.96
C THR A 63 -6.62 7.70 -17.37
N PRO A 64 -5.85 8.36 -18.24
CA PRO A 64 -6.21 8.53 -19.64
C PRO A 64 -6.34 7.17 -20.36
N PRO A 65 -7.29 7.02 -21.30
CA PRO A 65 -7.60 5.74 -21.95
C PRO A 65 -6.57 5.34 -23.03
N SER A 66 -5.29 5.13 -22.65
CA SER A 66 -4.23 4.69 -23.56
C SER A 66 -3.26 3.74 -22.86
N LEU A 67 -3.02 2.56 -23.45
CA LEU A 67 -2.06 1.58 -22.92
C LEU A 67 -0.65 2.14 -22.82
N ASN A 68 -0.23 2.99 -23.75
CA ASN A 68 1.08 3.62 -23.70
C ASN A 68 1.20 4.61 -22.54
N THR A 69 0.14 5.36 -22.27
CA THR A 69 0.08 6.27 -21.12
C THR A 69 0.11 5.49 -19.82
N ALA A 70 -0.64 4.40 -19.71
CA ALA A 70 -0.62 3.50 -18.56
C ALA A 70 0.79 2.94 -18.30
N LEU A 71 1.50 2.52 -19.36
CA LEU A 71 2.89 2.07 -19.27
C LEU A 71 3.82 3.17 -18.73
N LEU A 72 3.71 4.39 -19.27
CA LEU A 72 4.53 5.53 -18.82
C LEU A 72 4.28 5.87 -17.35
N ILE A 73 3.00 5.91 -16.93
CA ILE A 73 2.61 6.14 -15.53
C ILE A 73 3.24 5.10 -14.63
N THR A 74 3.07 3.82 -14.97
CA THR A 74 3.56 2.71 -14.16
C THR A 74 5.09 2.71 -14.05
N LEU A 75 5.81 2.95 -15.15
CA LEU A 75 7.27 3.05 -15.14
C LEU A 75 7.76 4.27 -14.36
N ALA A 76 7.14 5.43 -14.52
CA ALA A 76 7.51 6.64 -13.80
C ALA A 76 7.31 6.45 -12.28
N ALA A 77 6.20 5.86 -11.87
CA ALA A 77 5.93 5.53 -10.47
C ALA A 77 6.95 4.51 -9.93
N ALA A 78 7.20 3.41 -10.67
CA ALA A 78 8.16 2.38 -10.27
C ALA A 78 9.59 2.93 -10.11
N LEU A 79 10.04 3.74 -11.04
CA LEU A 79 11.35 4.41 -10.96
C LEU A 79 11.43 5.34 -9.76
N THR A 80 10.39 6.15 -9.53
CA THR A 80 10.33 7.06 -8.38
C THR A 80 10.43 6.30 -7.07
N VAL A 81 9.60 5.25 -6.89
CA VAL A 81 9.61 4.43 -5.66
C VAL A 81 10.95 3.73 -5.49
N THR A 82 11.53 3.20 -6.58
CA THR A 82 12.84 2.53 -6.54
C THR A 82 13.95 3.49 -6.12
N VAL A 83 14.03 4.67 -6.70
CA VAL A 83 15.04 5.69 -6.34
C VAL A 83 14.92 6.07 -4.87
N MET A 84 13.70 6.32 -4.39
CA MET A 84 13.46 6.65 -2.98
C MET A 84 13.84 5.49 -2.06
N THR A 85 13.54 4.25 -2.45
CA THR A 85 13.92 3.04 -1.69
C THR A 85 15.44 2.88 -1.60
N VAL A 86 16.16 3.11 -2.69
CA VAL A 86 17.64 3.09 -2.71
C VAL A 86 18.20 4.17 -1.77
N TRP A 87 17.60 5.33 -1.72
CA TRP A 87 17.97 6.41 -0.78
C TRP A 87 17.47 6.17 0.64
N LYS A 88 16.81 5.04 0.91
CA LYS A 88 16.24 4.67 2.21
C LYS A 88 15.19 5.68 2.72
N LEU A 89 14.49 6.30 1.80
CA LEU A 89 13.41 7.22 2.09
C LEU A 89 12.06 6.50 1.91
N PRO A 90 11.19 6.50 2.93
CA PRO A 90 9.83 5.98 2.78
C PRO A 90 9.05 6.91 1.83
N VAL A 91 8.35 6.32 0.87
CA VAL A 91 7.52 7.06 -0.09
C VAL A 91 6.17 6.38 -0.23
N SER A 92 5.12 7.16 -0.46
CA SER A 92 3.81 6.62 -0.77
C SER A 92 3.74 6.22 -2.24
N THR A 93 3.56 4.94 -2.51
CA THR A 93 3.39 4.41 -3.88
C THR A 93 2.16 5.00 -4.55
N SER A 94 1.05 5.18 -3.83
CA SER A 94 -0.16 5.85 -4.36
C SER A 94 0.12 7.28 -4.78
N GLN A 95 0.92 8.03 -4.02
CA GLN A 95 1.31 9.39 -4.39
C GLN A 95 2.20 9.41 -5.63
N ALA A 96 3.11 8.44 -5.78
CA ALA A 96 3.95 8.32 -6.96
C ALA A 96 3.10 8.02 -8.22
N VAL A 97 2.14 7.11 -8.13
CA VAL A 97 1.21 6.78 -9.23
C VAL A 97 0.34 7.97 -9.59
N VAL A 98 -0.33 8.59 -8.62
CA VAL A 98 -1.18 9.78 -8.87
C VAL A 98 -0.34 10.94 -9.41
N GLY A 99 0.87 11.15 -8.89
CA GLY A 99 1.80 12.16 -9.44
C GLY A 99 2.15 11.92 -10.90
N ALA A 100 2.39 10.66 -11.28
CA ALA A 100 2.64 10.29 -12.69
C ALA A 100 1.38 10.51 -13.56
N ILE A 101 0.18 10.20 -13.04
CA ILE A 101 -1.10 10.49 -13.71
C ILE A 101 -1.28 12.00 -13.93
N VAL A 102 -1.02 12.81 -12.91
CA VAL A 102 -1.08 14.26 -13.02
C VAL A 102 -0.09 14.79 -14.05
N GLY A 103 1.16 14.31 -14.03
CA GLY A 103 2.17 14.70 -15.00
C GLY A 103 1.77 14.39 -16.44
N THR A 104 1.27 13.18 -16.70
CA THR A 104 0.79 12.81 -18.04
C THR A 104 -0.49 13.56 -18.44
N GLY A 105 -1.41 13.78 -17.49
CA GLY A 105 -2.65 14.55 -17.71
C GLY A 105 -2.38 16.01 -18.05
N LEU A 106 -1.39 16.64 -17.41
CA LEU A 106 -0.95 18.01 -17.77
C LEU A 106 -0.41 18.11 -19.19
N MET A 107 0.39 17.10 -19.60
CA MET A 107 0.93 17.06 -20.98
C MET A 107 -0.16 16.88 -22.04
N GLN A 108 -1.24 16.19 -21.69
CA GLN A 108 -2.35 15.87 -22.62
C GLN A 108 -3.54 16.83 -22.50
N GLY A 109 -3.53 17.75 -21.52
CA GLY A 109 -4.65 18.66 -21.27
C GLY A 109 -5.92 17.96 -20.75
N SER A 110 -5.81 16.77 -20.18
CA SER A 110 -6.92 15.89 -19.78
C SER A 110 -6.91 15.56 -18.29
N LEU A 111 -6.99 16.56 -17.43
CA LEU A 111 -7.02 16.36 -15.97
C LEU A 111 -8.44 16.27 -15.42
N HIS A 112 -8.75 15.20 -14.72
CA HIS A 112 -9.97 15.04 -13.94
C HIS A 112 -9.85 15.71 -12.56
N THR A 113 -9.97 17.03 -12.51
CA THR A 113 -9.72 17.84 -11.30
C THR A 113 -10.60 17.46 -10.12
N ALA A 114 -11.87 17.08 -10.34
CA ALA A 114 -12.79 16.70 -9.26
C ALA A 114 -12.32 15.40 -8.55
N ALA A 115 -11.84 14.41 -9.30
CA ALA A 115 -11.32 13.16 -8.75
C ALA A 115 -9.99 13.41 -8.00
N LEU A 116 -9.12 14.24 -8.55
CA LEU A 116 -7.87 14.63 -7.90
C LEU A 116 -8.11 15.36 -6.57
N THR A 117 -9.06 16.29 -6.53
CA THR A 117 -9.41 17.01 -5.29
C THR A 117 -9.83 16.04 -4.20
N ARG A 118 -10.64 15.02 -4.51
CA ARG A 118 -11.02 13.97 -3.56
C ARG A 118 -9.79 13.21 -3.02
N VAL A 119 -8.86 12.83 -3.88
CA VAL A 119 -7.62 12.14 -3.49
C VAL A 119 -6.78 13.02 -2.57
N PHE A 120 -6.60 14.30 -2.89
CA PHE A 120 -5.85 15.24 -2.03
C PHE A 120 -6.50 15.43 -0.65
N ILE A 121 -7.82 15.51 -0.58
CA ILE A 121 -8.54 15.57 0.70
C ILE A 121 -8.25 14.31 1.52
N CYS A 122 -8.30 13.13 0.91
CA CYS A 122 -7.99 11.87 1.58
C CYS A 122 -6.54 11.84 2.09
N TRP A 123 -5.58 12.37 1.35
CA TRP A 123 -4.17 12.42 1.79
C TRP A 123 -3.94 13.29 3.02
N VAL A 124 -4.77 14.28 3.25
CA VAL A 124 -4.72 15.12 4.45
C VAL A 124 -5.52 14.49 5.60
N THR A 125 -6.72 14.00 5.32
CA THR A 125 -7.61 13.47 6.36
C THR A 125 -7.15 12.13 6.92
N THR A 126 -6.54 11.27 6.11
CA THR A 126 -6.06 9.95 6.55
C THR A 126 -4.95 10.05 7.60
N PRO A 127 -3.86 10.83 7.43
CA PRO A 127 -2.85 10.99 8.46
C PRO A 127 -3.39 11.61 9.75
N LEU A 128 -4.30 12.59 9.64
CA LEU A 128 -4.94 13.21 10.81
C LEU A 128 -5.80 12.19 11.56
N GLY A 129 -6.58 11.39 10.85
CA GLY A 129 -7.38 10.32 11.44
C GLY A 129 -6.48 9.26 12.11
N ALA A 130 -5.42 8.82 11.43
CA ALA A 130 -4.45 7.86 11.98
C ALA A 130 -3.76 8.40 13.24
N PHE A 131 -3.40 9.68 13.26
CA PHE A 131 -2.82 10.34 14.42
C PHE A 131 -3.76 10.30 15.64
N LEU A 132 -5.04 10.66 15.45
CA LEU A 132 -6.04 10.63 16.53
C LEU A 132 -6.27 9.20 17.04
N VAL A 133 -6.42 8.22 16.13
CA VAL A 133 -6.60 6.81 16.50
C VAL A 133 -5.37 6.29 17.25
N SER A 134 -4.16 6.67 16.84
CA SER A 134 -2.91 6.27 17.54
C SER A 134 -2.85 6.81 18.96
N ILE A 135 -3.22 8.09 19.17
CA ILE A 135 -3.25 8.67 20.52
C ILE A 135 -4.26 7.94 21.41
N ILE A 136 -5.47 7.74 20.91
CA ILE A 136 -6.55 7.06 21.65
C ILE A 136 -6.10 5.62 21.98
N SER A 137 -5.59 4.89 21.01
CA SER A 137 -5.09 3.53 21.19
C SER A 137 -3.97 3.46 22.22
N TYR A 138 -3.02 4.39 22.18
CA TYR A 138 -1.93 4.48 23.17
C TYR A 138 -2.48 4.73 24.58
N ILE A 139 -3.40 5.67 24.76
CA ILE A 139 -3.99 5.97 26.08
C ILE A 139 -4.75 4.75 26.62
N VAL A 140 -5.54 4.09 25.77
CA VAL A 140 -6.31 2.90 26.14
C VAL A 140 -5.37 1.75 26.54
N LEU A 141 -4.41 1.42 25.70
CA LEU A 141 -3.44 0.35 25.97
C LEU A 141 -2.66 0.62 27.26
N ARG A 142 -2.17 1.85 27.43
CA ARG A 142 -1.47 2.25 28.66
C ARG A 142 -2.32 2.03 29.91
N LYS A 143 -3.60 2.44 29.88
CA LYS A 143 -4.54 2.24 31.01
C LYS A 143 -4.79 0.76 31.28
N VAL A 144 -4.98 -0.04 30.22
CA VAL A 144 -5.19 -1.48 30.32
C VAL A 144 -3.99 -2.16 30.97
N PHE A 145 -2.77 -1.85 30.53
CA PHE A 145 -1.55 -2.40 31.14
C PHE A 145 -1.36 -1.97 32.59
N GLN A 146 -1.67 -0.71 32.93
CA GLN A 146 -1.62 -0.24 34.32
C GLN A 146 -2.62 -0.94 35.21
N LEU A 147 -3.81 -1.29 34.69
CA LEU A 147 -4.87 -1.97 35.43
C LEU A 147 -4.57 -3.46 35.62
N LEU A 148 -4.16 -4.13 34.56
CA LEU A 148 -3.92 -5.57 34.54
C LEU A 148 -2.59 -5.95 35.22
N ARG A 149 -1.61 -5.04 35.22
CA ARG A 149 -0.24 -5.26 35.79
C ARG A 149 0.32 -6.64 35.39
N PRO A 150 0.40 -6.98 34.12
CA PRO A 150 0.85 -8.29 33.67
C PRO A 150 2.29 -8.55 34.17
N SER A 151 2.64 -9.83 34.38
CA SER A 151 4.02 -10.21 34.61
C SER A 151 4.88 -9.93 33.38
N MET A 152 6.21 -9.78 33.54
CA MET A 152 7.13 -9.51 32.43
C MET A 152 6.98 -10.51 31.27
N ILE A 153 6.75 -11.80 31.59
CA ILE A 153 6.57 -12.86 30.60
C ILE A 153 5.25 -12.67 29.83
N SER A 154 4.16 -12.33 30.54
CA SER A 154 2.86 -12.07 29.94
C SER A 154 2.87 -10.81 29.08
N GLU A 155 3.62 -9.79 29.52
CA GLU A 155 3.78 -8.54 28.81
C GLU A 155 4.49 -8.75 27.46
N ASP A 156 5.61 -9.50 27.45
CA ASP A 156 6.35 -9.85 26.22
C ASP A 156 5.45 -10.63 25.23
N PHE A 157 4.67 -11.60 25.74
CA PHE A 157 3.73 -12.35 24.91
C PHE A 157 2.65 -11.44 24.30
N ILE A 158 2.05 -10.55 25.09
CA ILE A 158 1.01 -9.62 24.63
C ILE A 158 1.57 -8.68 23.55
N TYR A 159 2.78 -8.14 23.75
CA TYR A 159 3.40 -7.28 22.75
C TYR A 159 3.70 -8.04 21.45
N ARG A 160 4.26 -9.25 21.52
CA ARG A 160 4.51 -10.08 20.33
C ARG A 160 3.21 -10.40 19.57
N ALA A 161 2.18 -10.85 20.29
CA ALA A 161 0.89 -11.16 19.69
C ALA A 161 0.23 -9.91 19.07
N GLY A 162 0.28 -8.79 19.76
CA GLY A 162 -0.23 -7.51 19.26
C GLY A 162 0.50 -7.02 18.02
N LEU A 163 1.84 -7.10 18.00
CA LEU A 163 2.66 -6.73 16.84
C LEU A 163 2.40 -7.66 15.64
N LEU A 164 2.24 -8.96 15.86
CA LEU A 164 1.88 -9.91 14.81
C LEU A 164 0.48 -9.60 14.26
N ALA A 165 -0.51 -9.41 15.12
CA ALA A 165 -1.88 -9.10 14.70
C ALA A 165 -1.95 -7.78 13.93
N ALA A 166 -1.31 -6.72 14.43
CA ALA A 166 -1.24 -5.42 13.77
C ALA A 166 -0.48 -5.51 12.43
N GLY A 167 0.63 -6.26 12.38
CA GLY A 167 1.40 -6.49 11.17
C GLY A 167 0.60 -7.27 10.12
N CYS A 168 -0.10 -8.32 10.51
CA CYS A 168 -0.97 -9.08 9.59
C CYS A 168 -2.11 -8.21 9.05
N TYR A 169 -2.76 -7.42 9.91
CA TYR A 169 -3.79 -6.47 9.48
C TYR A 169 -3.23 -5.40 8.54
N GLY A 170 -2.06 -4.83 8.87
CA GLY A 170 -1.39 -3.85 8.02
C GLY A 170 -1.00 -4.43 6.65
N ALA A 171 -0.52 -5.68 6.62
CA ALA A 171 -0.20 -6.39 5.39
C ALA A 171 -1.47 -6.65 4.54
N TYR A 172 -2.57 -7.06 5.16
CA TYR A 172 -3.86 -7.20 4.50
C TYR A 172 -4.33 -5.86 3.89
N ALA A 173 -4.31 -4.79 4.67
CA ALA A 173 -4.70 -3.46 4.22
C ALA A 173 -3.80 -2.95 3.08
N LEU A 174 -2.48 -3.25 3.14
CA LEU A 174 -1.55 -2.94 2.06
C LEU A 174 -1.96 -3.66 0.76
N GLY A 175 -2.23 -4.95 0.81
CA GLY A 175 -2.67 -5.71 -0.34
C GLY A 175 -3.98 -5.18 -0.93
N ALA A 176 -4.98 -4.94 -0.09
CA ALA A 176 -6.28 -4.42 -0.48
C ALA A 176 -6.19 -3.06 -1.20
N ASN A 177 -5.30 -2.17 -0.74
CA ASN A 177 -5.17 -0.82 -1.29
C ASN A 177 -4.21 -0.76 -2.48
N ASN A 178 -3.08 -1.45 -2.42
CA ASN A 178 -1.99 -1.25 -3.37
C ASN A 178 -2.09 -2.06 -4.66
N VAL A 179 -2.94 -3.10 -4.70
CA VAL A 179 -3.23 -3.79 -5.96
C VAL A 179 -3.77 -2.80 -7.00
N ALA A 180 -4.56 -1.83 -6.55
CA ALA A 180 -5.09 -0.77 -7.39
C ALA A 180 -4.00 0.11 -8.03
N ASN A 181 -2.92 0.39 -7.30
CA ASN A 181 -1.81 1.19 -7.81
C ASN A 181 -1.06 0.49 -8.94
N VAL A 182 -0.94 -0.84 -8.87
CA VAL A 182 -0.22 -1.66 -9.86
C VAL A 182 -1.08 -1.97 -11.09
N THR A 183 -2.35 -2.25 -10.89
CA THR A 183 -3.24 -2.78 -11.92
C THR A 183 -4.32 -1.82 -12.36
N GLY A 184 -4.78 -0.91 -11.51
CA GLY A 184 -5.87 0.03 -11.78
C GLY A 184 -5.60 0.96 -12.97
N VAL A 185 -4.32 1.26 -13.25
CA VAL A 185 -3.91 2.05 -14.42
C VAL A 185 -4.22 1.32 -15.74
N PHE A 186 -4.32 0.00 -15.72
CA PHE A 186 -4.58 -0.85 -16.88
C PHE A 186 -6.05 -1.27 -17.02
N THR A 187 -6.87 -1.15 -15.96
CA THR A 187 -8.25 -1.67 -15.95
C THR A 187 -9.25 -0.80 -16.73
N GLY A 188 -8.94 0.47 -16.98
CA GLY A 188 -9.76 1.38 -17.80
C GLY A 188 -9.71 1.13 -19.33
N GLN A 189 -8.98 0.11 -19.76
CA GLN A 189 -8.80 -0.25 -21.17
C GLN A 189 -9.76 -1.38 -21.56
N GLU A 190 -10.28 -1.41 -22.76
CA GLU A 190 -11.31 -2.32 -23.31
C GLU A 190 -11.04 -3.85 -23.21
N SER A 191 -10.02 -4.25 -22.51
CA SER A 191 -9.62 -5.65 -22.33
C SER A 191 -10.08 -6.21 -21.00
N GLY A 192 -11.40 -6.26 -20.78
CA GLY A 192 -12.01 -6.84 -19.58
C GLY A 192 -11.64 -8.31 -19.28
N MET A 193 -10.83 -8.95 -20.13
CA MET A 193 -10.35 -10.32 -19.94
C MET A 193 -8.95 -10.39 -19.31
N LEU A 194 -8.21 -9.28 -19.25
CA LEU A 194 -6.89 -9.19 -18.61
C LEU A 194 -6.95 -8.72 -17.14
N ALA A 195 -8.11 -8.26 -16.68
CA ALA A 195 -8.21 -7.50 -15.44
C ALA A 195 -8.05 -8.33 -14.16
N LEU A 196 -8.56 -9.55 -14.08
CA LEU A 196 -8.58 -10.30 -12.82
C LEU A 196 -7.39 -11.26 -12.64
N GLY A 197 -6.98 -12.00 -13.68
CA GLY A 197 -5.89 -12.97 -13.57
C GLY A 197 -4.53 -12.30 -13.28
N PRO A 198 -4.10 -11.32 -14.10
CA PRO A 198 -2.84 -10.62 -13.89
C PRO A 198 -2.86 -9.67 -12.68
N ALA A 199 -4.02 -9.09 -12.34
CA ALA A 199 -4.16 -8.23 -11.16
C ALA A 199 -3.83 -8.99 -9.87
N LEU A 200 -4.29 -10.23 -9.77
CA LEU A 200 -4.01 -11.11 -8.63
C LEU A 200 -2.54 -11.53 -8.56
N LEU A 201 -1.87 -11.67 -9.72
CA LEU A 201 -0.46 -12.07 -9.78
C LEU A 201 0.52 -10.90 -9.58
N LEU A 202 0.10 -9.67 -9.93
CA LEU A 202 0.96 -8.48 -9.87
C LEU A 202 0.80 -7.70 -8.56
N GLY A 203 -0.33 -7.88 -7.86
CA GLY A 203 -0.65 -7.17 -6.61
C GLY A 203 -0.28 -7.93 -5.33
N GLY A 204 0.12 -9.20 -5.41
CA GLY A 204 0.46 -10.05 -4.26
C GLY A 204 1.93 -10.06 -3.85
#